data_dd11dc34f6736ffdc3b4386b6ec5c2a7
#
_entry.id   dd11dc34f6736ffdc3b4386b6ec5c2a7
#
_cell.length_a   1.000
_cell.length_b   1.000
_cell.length_c   1.000
_cell.angle_alpha   90.00
_cell.angle_beta   90.00
_cell.angle_gamma   90.00
#
_symmetry.space_group_name_H-M   'P 1'
#
loop_
_entity.id
_entity.type
_entity.pdbx_description
1 polymer ?
#
loop_
_entity_poly.entity_id
_entity_poly.type
_entity_poly.pdbx_seq_one_letter_code
_entity_poly.pdbx_strand_id
1 'polypeptide(L)'
;MMKIFISIASYQDPMLTSTILSAYENADLPQNLIFGICDQSAKSIDLDNFSFENQIKYDLVDPVISEGPCWARTRVQKMFENEDYYLQIDSHMQFQKGWDSYLIKNLNLIQSINTNMHQLPIITCYPRSFEVVDFERNIFELNS
;
A
#
# COMPACT_ATOMS: atom_id res chain seq x y z
N MET A 1 3.37 -18.56 -6.63
CA MET A 1 4.07 -17.45 -5.92
C MET A 1 2.98 -16.49 -5.43
N MET A 2 2.87 -16.27 -4.12
CA MET A 2 1.77 -15.47 -3.53
C MET A 2 2.02 -13.98 -3.76
N LYS A 3 1.10 -13.29 -4.42
CA LYS A 3 1.16 -11.87 -4.72
C LYS A 3 0.28 -11.06 -3.78
N ILE A 4 0.76 -9.89 -3.38
CA ILE A 4 0.02 -8.90 -2.59
C ILE A 4 -0.26 -7.70 -3.47
N PHE A 5 -1.54 -7.38 -3.66
CA PHE A 5 -1.96 -6.12 -4.27
C PHE A 5 -2.11 -5.06 -3.18
N ILE A 6 -1.35 -3.96 -3.30
CA ILE A 6 -1.36 -2.85 -2.36
C ILE A 6 -2.17 -1.70 -2.98
N SER A 7 -3.32 -1.41 -2.39
CA SER A 7 -4.25 -0.37 -2.83
C SER A 7 -3.98 0.94 -2.11
N ILE A 8 -3.65 1.99 -2.86
CA ILE A 8 -3.35 3.34 -2.34
C ILE A 8 -4.23 4.37 -3.05
N ALA A 9 -5.06 5.08 -2.28
CA ALA A 9 -5.73 6.28 -2.72
C ALA A 9 -5.00 7.49 -2.12
N SER A 10 -4.46 8.35 -2.96
CA SER A 10 -3.69 9.54 -2.56
C SER A 10 -4.39 10.81 -3.03
N TYR A 11 -4.37 11.86 -2.22
CA TYR A 11 -4.87 13.18 -2.59
C TYR A 11 -3.83 14.25 -2.22
N GLN A 12 -3.10 14.71 -3.22
CA GLN A 12 -2.06 15.75 -3.05
C GLN A 12 -1.09 15.47 -1.89
N ASP A 13 -0.76 14.18 -1.67
CA ASP A 13 0.03 13.75 -0.52
C ASP A 13 1.51 13.66 -0.88
N PRO A 14 2.38 14.49 -0.28
CA PRO A 14 3.81 14.47 -0.58
C PRO A 14 4.50 13.18 -0.10
N MET A 15 3.86 12.38 0.76
CA MET A 15 4.43 11.14 1.28
C MET A 15 4.19 9.93 0.41
N LEU A 16 3.43 10.03 -0.68
CA LEU A 16 3.10 8.88 -1.54
C LEU A 16 4.34 8.11 -1.99
N THR A 17 5.34 8.79 -2.53
CA THR A 17 6.61 8.17 -2.97
C THR A 17 7.32 7.45 -1.82
N SER A 18 7.41 8.09 -0.65
CA SER A 18 8.03 7.52 0.54
C SER A 18 7.28 6.27 1.04
N THR A 19 5.96 6.28 0.98
CA THR A 19 5.12 5.13 1.34
C THR A 19 5.39 3.92 0.43
N ILE A 20 5.44 4.14 -0.88
CA ILE A 20 5.72 3.08 -1.87
C ILE A 20 7.11 2.49 -1.65
N LEU A 21 8.14 3.34 -1.49
CA LEU A 21 9.51 2.92 -1.22
C LEU A 21 9.62 2.14 0.09
N SER A 22 9.01 2.66 1.17
CA SER A 22 9.03 2.00 2.48
C SER A 22 8.40 0.60 2.42
N ALA A 23 7.28 0.45 1.71
CA ALA A 23 6.64 -0.85 1.53
C ALA A 23 7.55 -1.82 0.78
N TYR A 24 8.16 -1.39 -0.31
CA TYR A 24 9.01 -2.23 -1.16
C TYR A 24 10.31 -2.63 -0.46
N GLU A 25 11.04 -1.66 0.09
CA GLU A 25 12.38 -1.87 0.68
C GLU A 25 12.33 -2.69 1.98
N ASN A 26 11.21 -2.66 2.70
CA ASN A 26 11.04 -3.37 3.95
C ASN A 26 10.30 -4.71 3.81
N ALA A 27 9.88 -5.10 2.62
CA ALA A 27 9.32 -6.42 2.38
C ALA A 27 10.40 -7.51 2.36
N ASP A 28 10.04 -8.71 2.78
CA ASP A 28 10.89 -9.90 2.61
C ASP A 28 10.88 -10.42 1.17
N LEU A 29 9.74 -10.25 0.48
CA LEU A 29 9.54 -10.70 -0.90
C LEU A 29 9.01 -9.53 -1.78
N PRO A 30 9.81 -8.46 -1.98
CA PRO A 30 9.35 -7.26 -2.69
C PRO A 30 8.92 -7.53 -4.14
N GLN A 31 9.47 -8.57 -4.78
CA GLN A 31 9.08 -8.98 -6.15
C GLN A 31 7.63 -9.51 -6.24
N ASN A 32 6.98 -9.80 -5.10
CA ASN A 32 5.60 -10.29 -5.04
C ASN A 32 4.58 -9.15 -4.83
N LEU A 33 5.04 -7.92 -4.68
CA LEU A 33 4.17 -6.76 -4.47
C LEU A 33 3.70 -6.19 -5.80
N ILE A 34 2.42 -5.83 -5.87
CA ILE A 34 1.81 -5.06 -6.96
C ILE A 34 1.15 -3.84 -6.34
N PHE A 35 1.54 -2.65 -6.77
CA PHE A 35 0.96 -1.41 -6.29
C PHE A 35 -0.13 -0.93 -7.25
N GLY A 36 -1.33 -0.72 -6.74
CA GLY A 36 -2.41 -0.02 -7.43
C GLY A 36 -2.60 1.35 -6.80
N ILE A 37 -2.45 2.40 -7.58
CA ILE A 37 -2.41 3.78 -7.07
C ILE A 37 -3.38 4.65 -7.85
N CYS A 38 -4.28 5.34 -7.15
CA CYS A 38 -5.02 6.49 -7.66
C CYS A 38 -4.45 7.75 -7.01
N ASP A 39 -3.64 8.48 -7.76
CA ASP A 39 -3.02 9.73 -7.32
C ASP A 39 -3.82 10.92 -7.83
N GLN A 40 -4.55 11.56 -6.93
CA GLN A 40 -5.37 12.73 -7.20
C GLN A 40 -4.52 13.98 -6.98
N SER A 41 -3.61 14.25 -7.91
CA SER A 41 -2.62 15.33 -7.85
C SER A 41 -2.51 16.06 -9.18
N ALA A 42 -2.10 17.33 -9.15
CA ALA A 42 -1.88 18.11 -10.36
C ALA A 42 -0.65 17.64 -11.17
N LYS A 43 0.27 16.91 -10.51
CA LYS A 43 1.51 16.41 -11.13
C LYS A 43 1.76 14.98 -10.66
N SER A 44 2.14 14.09 -11.59
CA SER A 44 2.52 12.72 -11.27
C SER A 44 3.79 12.65 -10.41
N ILE A 45 3.88 11.58 -9.61
CA ILE A 45 5.18 11.16 -9.08
C ILE A 45 6.08 10.70 -10.22
N ASP A 46 7.38 10.71 -9.99
CA ASP A 46 8.36 10.24 -10.96
C ASP A 46 8.49 8.72 -10.89
N LEU A 47 7.81 8.01 -11.80
CA LEU A 47 7.80 6.56 -11.84
C LEU A 47 9.15 5.97 -12.26
N ASP A 48 9.94 6.67 -13.07
CA ASP A 48 11.25 6.21 -13.56
C ASP A 48 12.27 6.05 -12.41
N ASN A 49 12.01 6.69 -11.28
CA ASN A 49 12.84 6.54 -10.07
C ASN A 49 12.63 5.22 -9.31
N PHE A 50 11.60 4.44 -9.67
CA PHE A 50 11.37 3.12 -9.06
C PHE A 50 12.00 2.01 -9.90
N SER A 51 12.97 1.29 -9.35
CA SER A 51 13.55 0.11 -10.00
C SER A 51 12.54 -1.02 -10.27
N PHE A 52 11.35 -0.91 -9.69
CA PHE A 52 10.21 -1.83 -9.79
C PHE A 52 8.98 -1.20 -10.44
N GLU A 53 9.15 -0.25 -11.33
CA GLU A 53 8.06 0.43 -12.05
C GLU A 53 7.04 -0.55 -12.66
N ASN A 54 7.50 -1.68 -13.17
CA ASN A 54 6.64 -2.73 -13.73
C ASN A 54 5.69 -3.41 -12.72
N GLN A 55 5.86 -3.14 -11.41
CA GLN A 55 4.96 -3.59 -10.34
C GLN A 55 3.97 -2.49 -9.93
N ILE A 56 3.97 -1.34 -10.60
CA ILE A 56 3.13 -0.18 -10.27
C ILE A 56 2.07 0.02 -11.36
N LYS A 57 0.80 -0.08 -10.97
CA LYS A 57 -0.37 0.30 -11.76
C LYS A 57 -0.81 1.68 -11.28
N TYR A 58 -0.63 2.70 -12.10
CA TYR A 58 -0.76 4.11 -11.69
C TYR A 58 -1.83 4.85 -12.49
N ASP A 59 -2.72 5.52 -11.80
CA ASP A 59 -3.80 6.35 -12.35
C ASP A 59 -3.68 7.77 -11.79
N LEU A 60 -3.23 8.71 -12.61
CA LEU A 60 -3.18 10.13 -12.26
C LEU A 60 -4.51 10.79 -12.57
N VAL A 61 -5.08 11.45 -11.59
CA VAL A 61 -6.37 12.14 -11.68
C VAL A 61 -6.22 13.59 -11.26
N ASP A 62 -6.84 14.52 -12.01
CA ASP A 62 -6.92 15.91 -11.59
C ASP A 62 -7.65 16.01 -10.23
N PRO A 63 -7.04 16.62 -9.21
CA PRO A 63 -7.63 16.71 -7.88
C PRO A 63 -8.97 17.47 -7.85
N VAL A 64 -9.23 18.33 -8.84
CA VAL A 64 -10.49 19.08 -8.95
C VAL A 64 -11.70 18.19 -9.22
N ILE A 65 -11.49 17.07 -9.93
CA ILE A 65 -12.57 16.11 -10.23
C ILE A 65 -12.70 14.98 -9.22
N SER A 66 -11.96 15.04 -8.12
CA SER A 66 -12.02 14.01 -7.07
C SER A 66 -13.40 13.98 -6.42
N GLU A 67 -13.93 12.77 -6.27
CA GLU A 67 -15.18 12.50 -5.55
C GLU A 67 -14.92 11.89 -4.15
N GLY A 68 -13.69 12.00 -3.67
CA GLY A 68 -13.28 11.56 -2.34
C GLY A 68 -12.66 10.15 -2.28
N PRO A 69 -12.30 9.70 -1.06
CA PRO A 69 -11.46 8.51 -0.88
C PRO A 69 -12.13 7.21 -1.35
N CYS A 70 -13.42 7.04 -1.16
CA CYS A 70 -14.12 5.82 -1.59
C CYS A 70 -14.18 5.72 -3.12
N TRP A 71 -14.38 6.83 -3.80
CA TRP A 71 -14.31 6.89 -5.25
C TRP A 71 -12.92 6.52 -5.77
N ALA A 72 -11.87 7.09 -5.19
CA ALA A 72 -10.49 6.78 -5.57
C ALA A 72 -10.14 5.30 -5.30
N ARG A 73 -10.55 4.75 -4.16
CA ARG A 73 -10.39 3.33 -3.84
C ARG A 73 -11.11 2.41 -4.83
N THR A 74 -12.29 2.80 -5.31
CA THR A 74 -13.02 2.06 -6.35
C THR A 74 -12.24 2.02 -7.67
N ARG A 75 -11.55 3.10 -8.03
CA ARG A 75 -10.68 3.13 -9.22
C ARG A 75 -9.52 2.17 -9.07
N VAL A 76 -8.85 2.18 -7.92
CA VAL A 76 -7.74 1.26 -7.62
C VAL A 76 -8.21 -0.19 -7.60
N GLN A 77 -9.38 -0.47 -7.04
CA GLN A 77 -9.92 -1.83 -6.98
C GLN A 77 -10.11 -2.46 -8.37
N LYS A 78 -10.37 -1.67 -9.40
CA LYS A 78 -10.46 -2.15 -10.78
C LYS A 78 -9.13 -2.60 -11.37
N MET A 79 -8.00 -2.26 -10.74
CA MET A 79 -6.67 -2.68 -11.15
C MET A 79 -6.28 -4.03 -10.55
N PHE A 80 -7.01 -4.48 -9.53
CA PHE A 80 -6.84 -5.80 -8.92
C PHE A 80 -7.26 -6.88 -9.92
N GLU A 81 -6.42 -7.89 -10.12
CA GLU A 81 -6.66 -8.95 -11.10
C GLU A 81 -6.66 -10.34 -10.43
N ASN A 82 -5.50 -10.94 -10.31
CA ASN A 82 -5.33 -12.30 -9.81
C ASN A 82 -4.30 -12.40 -8.67
N GLU A 83 -4.09 -11.33 -7.96
CA GLU A 83 -3.24 -11.34 -6.78
C GLU A 83 -3.93 -12.11 -5.64
N ASP A 84 -3.16 -12.77 -4.80
CA ASP A 84 -3.69 -13.65 -3.74
C ASP A 84 -4.23 -12.88 -2.53
N TYR A 85 -3.65 -11.69 -2.28
CA TYR A 85 -3.99 -10.83 -1.15
C TYR A 85 -4.24 -9.40 -1.60
N TYR A 86 -5.18 -8.75 -0.92
CA TYR A 86 -5.51 -7.34 -1.11
C TYR A 86 -5.22 -6.57 0.18
N LEU A 87 -4.29 -5.62 0.14
CA LEU A 87 -3.94 -4.74 1.24
C LEU A 87 -4.32 -3.30 0.90
N GLN A 88 -5.23 -2.71 1.67
CA GLN A 88 -5.57 -1.29 1.54
C GLN A 88 -4.82 -0.48 2.59
N ILE A 89 -4.13 0.57 2.15
CA ILE A 89 -3.37 1.48 3.00
C ILE A 89 -3.63 2.94 2.63
N ASP A 90 -3.25 3.83 3.54
CA ASP A 90 -3.20 5.27 3.26
C ASP A 90 -1.90 5.65 2.55
N SER A 91 -1.86 6.86 1.97
CA SER A 91 -0.71 7.36 1.18
C SER A 91 0.48 7.84 2.02
N HIS A 92 0.36 7.85 3.35
CA HIS A 92 1.36 8.31 4.31
C HIS A 92 1.69 7.24 5.36
N MET A 93 2.24 6.12 4.90
CA MET A 93 2.56 4.95 5.72
C MET A 93 4.06 4.68 5.73
N GLN A 94 4.53 4.09 6.85
CA GLN A 94 5.88 3.54 6.97
C GLN A 94 5.79 2.08 7.40
N PHE A 95 6.60 1.23 6.79
CA PHE A 95 6.56 -0.22 6.99
C PHE A 95 7.78 -0.70 7.77
N GLN A 96 7.58 -1.66 8.66
CA GLN A 96 8.65 -2.37 9.36
C GLN A 96 9.20 -3.50 8.49
N LYS A 97 10.43 -3.88 8.74
CA LYS A 97 11.10 -5.00 8.05
C LYS A 97 10.29 -6.29 8.17
N GLY A 98 10.05 -6.98 7.05
CA GLY A 98 9.34 -8.26 7.01
C GLY A 98 7.81 -8.15 7.20
N TRP A 99 7.24 -6.97 7.00
CA TRP A 99 5.82 -6.71 7.18
C TRP A 99 4.91 -7.64 6.36
N ASP A 100 5.30 -7.95 5.14
CA ASP A 100 4.57 -8.81 4.20
C ASP A 100 4.47 -10.24 4.73
N SER A 101 5.60 -10.83 5.11
CA SER A 101 5.66 -12.17 5.73
C SER A 101 4.88 -12.22 7.04
N TYR A 102 4.94 -11.17 7.85
CA TYR A 102 4.21 -11.07 9.11
C TYR A 102 2.69 -11.09 8.88
N LEU A 103 2.18 -10.28 7.93
CA LEU A 103 0.74 -10.23 7.63
C LEU A 103 0.24 -11.56 7.06
N ILE A 104 0.96 -12.16 6.10
CA ILE A 104 0.59 -13.45 5.51
C ILE A 104 0.55 -14.55 6.58
N LYS A 105 1.57 -14.60 7.46
CA LYS A 105 1.59 -15.57 8.56
C LYS A 105 0.38 -15.45 9.47
N ASN A 106 -0.03 -14.24 9.82
CA ASN A 106 -1.19 -14.01 10.68
C ASN A 106 -2.51 -14.37 9.98
N LEU A 107 -2.66 -14.03 8.69
CA LEU A 107 -3.82 -14.44 7.89
C LEU A 107 -3.96 -15.97 7.85
N ASN A 108 -2.87 -16.68 7.58
CA ASN A 108 -2.85 -18.14 7.54
C ASN A 108 -3.18 -18.75 8.90
N LEU A 109 -2.71 -18.16 10.00
CA LEU A 109 -3.04 -18.58 11.35
C LEU A 109 -4.54 -18.44 11.63
N ILE A 110 -5.12 -17.28 11.30
CA ILE A 110 -6.56 -17.04 11.49
C ILE A 110 -7.38 -18.02 10.64
N GLN A 111 -6.98 -18.27 9.41
CA GLN A 111 -7.66 -19.22 8.52
C GLN A 111 -7.58 -20.64 9.05
N SER A 112 -6.46 -21.06 9.66
CA SER A 112 -6.31 -22.40 10.24
C SER A 112 -7.18 -22.63 11.47
N ILE A 113 -7.50 -21.58 12.23
CA ILE A 113 -8.35 -21.63 13.41
C ILE A 113 -9.84 -21.57 13.02
N ASN A 114 -10.15 -20.92 11.91
CA ASN A 114 -11.52 -20.76 11.43
C ASN A 114 -11.97 -22.01 10.66
N THR A 115 -12.81 -22.83 11.28
CA THR A 115 -13.35 -24.05 10.68
C THR A 115 -14.43 -23.81 9.62
N ASN A 116 -14.89 -22.56 9.47
CA ASN A 116 -15.88 -22.19 8.47
C ASN A 116 -15.18 -21.82 7.15
N MET A 117 -15.06 -22.79 6.25
CA MET A 117 -14.34 -22.68 4.97
C MET A 117 -14.89 -21.62 3.99
N HIS A 118 -16.04 -21.02 4.29
CA HIS A 118 -16.67 -20.01 3.43
C HIS A 118 -16.34 -18.57 3.83
N GLN A 119 -15.58 -18.35 4.89
CA GLN A 119 -15.20 -17.02 5.36
C GLN A 119 -13.72 -16.77 5.12
N LEU A 120 -13.42 -15.74 4.31
CA LEU A 120 -12.04 -15.25 4.14
C LEU A 120 -11.63 -14.43 5.37
N PRO A 121 -10.43 -14.64 5.92
CA PRO A 121 -9.94 -13.86 7.03
C PRO A 121 -9.64 -12.42 6.59
N ILE A 122 -9.97 -11.48 7.47
CA ILE A 122 -9.64 -10.08 7.32
C ILE A 122 -8.83 -9.64 8.53
N ILE A 123 -7.68 -9.00 8.30
CA ILE A 123 -6.92 -8.32 9.34
C ILE A 123 -7.10 -6.82 9.17
N THR A 124 -7.42 -6.16 10.25
CA THR A 124 -7.43 -4.70 10.32
C THR A 124 -6.60 -4.26 11.51
N CYS A 125 -5.82 -3.21 11.34
CA CYS A 125 -5.02 -2.63 12.42
C CYS A 125 -5.05 -1.11 12.35
N TYR A 126 -4.88 -0.48 13.51
CA TYR A 126 -4.62 0.94 13.60
C TYR A 126 -3.09 1.13 13.68
N PRO A 127 -2.46 1.73 12.67
CA PRO A 127 -1.00 1.88 12.66
C PRO A 127 -0.56 2.86 13.77
N ARG A 128 0.66 2.67 14.26
CA ARG A 128 1.28 3.66 15.16
C ARG A 128 1.58 4.94 14.40
N SER A 129 1.36 6.07 15.04
CA SER A 129 1.73 7.35 14.47
C SER A 129 3.25 7.52 14.44
N PHE A 130 3.74 8.31 13.51
CA PHE A 130 5.15 8.70 13.39
C PHE A 130 5.26 10.18 13.07
N GLU A 131 6.42 10.76 13.34
CA GLU A 131 6.76 12.12 12.96
C GLU A 131 7.78 12.11 11.83
N VAL A 132 7.66 13.06 10.92
CA VAL A 132 8.63 13.29 9.86
C VAL A 132 9.75 14.16 10.42
N VAL A 133 10.91 13.57 10.65
CA VAL A 133 12.09 14.28 11.17
C VAL A 133 12.83 15.00 10.05
N ASP A 134 13.04 14.31 8.94
CA ASP A 134 13.67 14.86 7.74
C ASP A 134 13.05 14.23 6.50
N PHE A 135 12.21 15.01 5.81
CA PHE A 135 11.49 14.52 4.64
C PHE A 135 12.41 14.22 3.45
N GLU A 136 13.44 15.04 3.23
CA GLU A 136 14.37 14.87 2.12
C GLU A 136 15.22 13.60 2.27
N ARG A 137 15.55 13.23 3.52
CA ARG A 137 16.32 12.04 3.87
C ARG A 137 15.49 10.82 4.23
N ASN A 138 14.16 10.91 4.13
CA ASN A 138 13.24 9.84 4.56
C ASN A 138 13.44 9.40 6.03
N ILE A 139 13.68 10.33 6.94
CA ILE A 139 13.84 10.02 8.37
C ILE A 139 12.52 10.23 9.09
N PHE A 140 12.04 9.16 9.71
CA PHE A 140 10.78 9.09 10.45
C PHE A 140 11.03 8.52 11.84
N GLU A 141 10.35 9.05 12.85
CA GLU A 141 10.39 8.54 14.23
C GLU A 141 9.00 8.12 14.68
N LEU A 142 8.92 6.95 15.34
CA LEU A 142 7.67 6.49 15.95
C LEU A 142 7.36 7.31 17.19
N ASN A 143 6.12 7.76 17.27
CA ASN A 143 5.62 8.39 18.49
C ASN A 143 5.52 7.36 19.62
N SER A 144 5.99 7.76 20.79
CA SER A 144 6.00 6.95 22.02
C SER A 144 4.59 6.63 22.53
#